data_a183f1299bc96c21a2e7ebcd4c574ee2
#
_entry.id   a183f1299bc96c21a2e7ebcd4c574ee2
#
_cell.length_a   1.000
_cell.length_b   1.000
_cell.length_c   1.000
_cell.angle_alpha   90.00
_cell.angle_beta   90.00
_cell.angle_gamma   90.00
#
_symmetry.space_group_name_H-M   'P 1'
#
loop_
_entity.id
_entity.type
_entity.pdbx_description
1 polymer ?
#
loop_
_entity_poly.entity_id
_entity_poly.type
_entity_poly.pdbx_seq_one_letter_code
_entity_poly.pdbx_strand_id
1 'polypeptide(L)'
;MKKSLVYTKTGDKGTTSLVGGSRVPKTHIRLEAYGTIDELNSHLGWLNTYLLDEADRDFILSIQHKLFSIGSHLATDQEKTQLKAASILTPEDVERIEREIDKLDEQLPELCAFIIPGGSRGAAVCHVCRTICRRAERRILTLSETCTISPEVLAFVLSLIHI
;
A
#
# COMPACT_ATOMS: atom_id res chain seq x y z
N MET A 1 10.57 15.26 33.82
CA MET A 1 10.73 14.56 32.54
C MET A 1 9.64 15.02 31.57
N LYS A 2 10.01 15.42 30.33
CA LYS A 2 9.03 15.75 29.29
C LYS A 2 8.37 14.46 28.83
N LYS A 3 7.02 14.37 28.91
CA LYS A 3 6.28 13.19 28.46
C LYS A 3 6.45 13.02 26.96
N SER A 4 6.72 11.78 26.49
CA SER A 4 6.77 11.47 25.05
C SER A 4 5.41 11.72 24.41
N LEU A 5 5.40 12.28 23.21
CA LEU A 5 4.20 12.45 22.38
C LEU A 5 3.88 11.21 21.54
N VAL A 6 4.74 10.18 21.58
CA VAL A 6 4.58 8.94 20.81
C VAL A 6 3.39 8.11 21.30
N TYR A 7 3.05 8.19 22.57
CA TYR A 7 1.89 7.49 23.13
C TYR A 7 0.92 8.44 23.82
N THR A 8 -0.36 8.34 23.46
CA THR A 8 -1.43 9.19 24.01
C THR A 8 -2.37 8.46 24.96
N LYS A 9 -2.34 7.11 24.95
CA LYS A 9 -3.25 6.21 25.69
C LYS A 9 -4.73 6.36 25.32
N THR A 10 -5.05 7.09 24.25
CA THR A 10 -6.44 7.31 23.80
C THR A 10 -7.04 6.08 23.12
N GLY A 11 -6.20 5.12 22.72
CA GLY A 11 -6.58 3.87 22.05
C GLY A 11 -6.66 2.63 22.95
N ASP A 12 -6.41 2.75 24.27
CA ASP A 12 -6.29 1.61 25.19
C ASP A 12 -7.61 0.83 25.34
N LYS A 13 -8.75 1.48 25.06
CA LYS A 13 -10.09 0.86 25.10
C LYS A 13 -10.51 0.23 23.76
N GLY A 14 -9.57 -0.06 22.87
CA GLY A 14 -9.85 -0.73 21.58
C GLY A 14 -10.48 0.16 20.51
N THR A 15 -10.42 1.49 20.66
CA THR A 15 -10.91 2.44 19.66
C THR A 15 -9.80 3.34 19.15
N THR A 16 -9.99 3.90 17.95
CA THR A 16 -9.08 4.87 17.32
C THR A 16 -9.87 5.96 16.60
N SER A 17 -9.19 6.98 16.11
CA SER A 17 -9.79 8.03 15.30
C SER A 17 -9.38 7.91 13.85
N LEU A 18 -10.33 8.05 12.95
CA LEU A 18 -10.09 8.28 11.52
C LEU A 18 -9.65 9.73 11.27
N VAL A 19 -9.11 10.01 10.10
CA VAL A 19 -8.92 11.37 9.60
C VAL A 19 -10.31 11.98 9.40
N GLY A 20 -10.57 13.13 10.04
CA GLY A 20 -11.92 13.70 10.17
C GLY A 20 -12.50 13.56 11.58
N GLY A 21 -11.82 12.82 12.48
CA GLY A 21 -12.13 12.76 13.91
C GLY A 21 -13.14 11.69 14.34
N SER A 22 -13.71 10.93 13.41
CA SER A 22 -14.64 9.83 13.73
C SER A 22 -13.95 8.77 14.57
N ARG A 23 -14.56 8.41 15.71
CA ARG A 23 -14.07 7.32 16.57
C ARG A 23 -14.68 6.00 16.11
N VAL A 24 -13.81 5.02 15.85
CA VAL A 24 -14.18 3.68 15.40
C VAL A 24 -13.45 2.60 16.21
N PRO A 25 -13.97 1.37 16.27
CA PRO A 25 -13.23 0.24 16.82
C PRO A 25 -11.94 0.00 16.02
N LYS A 26 -10.89 -0.49 16.66
CA LYS A 26 -9.64 -0.88 15.99
C LYS A 26 -9.83 -2.05 15.00
N THR A 27 -10.95 -2.75 15.08
CA THR A 27 -11.37 -3.82 14.14
C THR A 27 -12.20 -3.31 12.96
N HIS A 28 -12.34 -1.99 12.82
CA HIS A 28 -13.11 -1.39 11.73
C HIS A 28 -12.46 -1.68 10.36
N ILE A 29 -13.29 -1.89 9.33
CA ILE A 29 -12.84 -2.28 7.98
C ILE A 29 -11.83 -1.30 7.35
N ARG A 30 -11.93 0.02 7.65
CA ARG A 30 -10.94 1.01 7.20
C ARG A 30 -9.55 0.72 7.77
N LEU A 31 -9.47 0.29 9.05
CA LEU A 31 -8.22 -0.05 9.72
C LEU A 31 -7.59 -1.29 9.10
N GLU A 32 -8.41 -2.28 8.75
CA GLU A 32 -7.95 -3.47 8.02
C GLU A 32 -7.37 -3.09 6.65
N ALA A 33 -8.03 -2.19 5.92
CA ALA A 33 -7.58 -1.78 4.60
C ALA A 33 -6.25 -0.98 4.67
N TYR A 34 -6.22 0.14 5.41
CA TYR A 34 -5.00 0.95 5.47
C TYR A 34 -3.88 0.28 6.28
N GLY A 35 -4.21 -0.56 7.28
CA GLY A 35 -3.21 -1.33 8.01
C GLY A 35 -2.52 -2.38 7.14
N THR A 36 -3.25 -3.01 6.20
CA THR A 36 -2.65 -3.93 5.22
C THR A 36 -1.78 -3.17 4.19
N ILE A 37 -2.13 -1.94 3.82
CA ILE A 37 -1.27 -1.07 3.01
C ILE A 37 0.01 -0.70 3.76
N ASP A 38 -0.07 -0.41 5.05
CA ASP A 38 1.11 -0.12 5.89
C ASP A 38 2.01 -1.35 6.05
N GLU A 39 1.43 -2.54 6.20
CA GLU A 39 2.17 -3.81 6.18
C GLU A 39 2.90 -4.01 4.85
N LEU A 40 2.23 -3.79 3.71
CA LEU A 40 2.86 -3.85 2.38
C LEU A 40 4.01 -2.85 2.27
N ASN A 41 3.80 -1.62 2.70
CA ASN A 41 4.79 -0.56 2.67
C ASN A 41 6.06 -0.94 3.47
N SER A 42 5.88 -1.53 4.63
CA SER A 42 6.97 -2.01 5.48
C SER A 42 7.76 -3.16 4.80
N HIS A 43 7.08 -4.08 4.13
CA HIS A 43 7.72 -5.18 3.41
C HIS A 43 8.45 -4.71 2.14
N LEU A 44 7.93 -3.68 1.44
CA LEU A 44 8.66 -3.05 0.33
C LEU A 44 9.94 -2.36 0.82
N GLY A 45 9.92 -1.72 2.00
CA GLY A 45 11.12 -1.21 2.64
C GLY A 45 12.14 -2.32 2.94
N TRP A 46 11.68 -3.49 3.37
CA TRP A 46 12.53 -4.65 3.54
C TRP A 46 13.07 -5.16 2.20
N LEU A 47 12.23 -5.30 1.17
CA LEU A 47 12.65 -5.66 -0.19
C LEU A 47 13.75 -4.72 -0.70
N ASN A 48 13.58 -3.42 -0.51
CA ASN A 48 14.51 -2.40 -0.96
C ASN A 48 15.95 -2.60 -0.43
N THR A 49 16.11 -3.25 0.74
CA THR A 49 17.44 -3.57 1.29
C THR A 49 18.20 -4.65 0.50
N TYR A 50 17.52 -5.39 -0.37
CA TYR A 50 18.12 -6.44 -1.21
C TYR A 50 18.35 -6.00 -2.65
N LEU A 51 17.80 -4.88 -3.08
CA LEU A 51 17.99 -4.35 -4.43
C LEU A 51 19.39 -3.74 -4.57
N LEU A 52 20.06 -4.08 -5.66
CA LEU A 52 21.42 -3.60 -5.94
C LEU A 52 21.41 -2.36 -6.84
N ASP A 53 20.48 -2.30 -7.78
CA ASP A 53 20.33 -1.18 -8.70
C ASP A 53 19.70 0.02 -7.98
N GLU A 54 20.26 1.21 -8.19
CA GLU A 54 19.80 2.45 -7.55
C GLU A 54 18.45 2.91 -8.13
N ALA A 55 18.23 2.71 -9.44
CA ALA A 55 16.97 3.07 -10.08
C ALA A 55 15.80 2.22 -9.55
N ASP A 56 16.03 0.91 -9.36
CA ASP A 56 15.03 0.02 -8.76
C ASP A 56 14.72 0.45 -7.31
N ARG A 57 15.75 0.80 -6.54
CA ARG A 57 15.59 1.27 -5.16
C ARG A 57 14.78 2.58 -5.07
N ASP A 58 15.07 3.51 -5.96
CA ASP A 58 14.35 4.79 -6.04
C ASP A 58 12.91 4.59 -6.51
N PHE A 59 12.70 3.65 -7.43
CA PHE A 59 11.36 3.29 -7.88
C PHE A 59 10.53 2.70 -6.73
N ILE A 60 11.05 1.71 -5.99
CA ILE A 60 10.39 1.15 -4.81
C ILE A 60 10.12 2.24 -3.75
N LEU A 61 11.06 3.14 -3.51
CA LEU A 61 10.85 4.25 -2.59
C LEU A 61 9.69 5.16 -3.05
N SER A 62 9.59 5.41 -4.35
CA SER A 62 8.49 6.18 -4.92
C SER A 62 7.12 5.49 -4.72
N ILE A 63 7.06 4.15 -4.85
CA ILE A 63 5.87 3.35 -4.53
C ILE A 63 5.51 3.49 -3.06
N GLN A 64 6.49 3.40 -2.14
CA GLN A 64 6.27 3.57 -0.70
C GLN A 64 5.63 4.92 -0.37
N HIS A 65 6.05 6.00 -1.03
CA HIS A 65 5.41 7.32 -0.88
C HIS A 65 3.94 7.31 -1.35
N LYS A 66 3.63 6.63 -2.44
CA LYS A 66 2.24 6.50 -2.92
C LYS A 66 1.39 5.63 -1.99
N LEU A 67 1.96 4.60 -1.38
CA LEU A 67 1.26 3.80 -0.37
C LEU A 67 0.91 4.62 0.88
N PHE A 68 1.71 5.61 1.29
CA PHE A 68 1.31 6.57 2.32
C PHE A 68 0.12 7.43 1.87
N SER A 69 0.09 7.88 0.61
CA SER A 69 -1.04 8.60 0.05
C SER A 69 -2.31 7.74 0.07
N ILE A 70 -2.22 6.47 -0.36
CA ILE A 70 -3.31 5.50 -0.31
C ILE A 70 -3.77 5.28 1.13
N GLY A 71 -2.86 5.04 2.07
CA GLY A 71 -3.19 4.86 3.48
C GLY A 71 -3.96 6.05 4.05
N SER A 72 -3.53 7.27 3.72
CA SER A 72 -4.24 8.50 4.10
C SER A 72 -5.63 8.61 3.45
N HIS A 73 -5.77 8.24 2.17
CA HIS A 73 -7.05 8.19 1.47
C HIS A 73 -8.02 7.25 2.20
N LEU A 74 -7.59 6.00 2.47
CA LEU A 74 -8.42 4.98 3.10
C LEU A 74 -8.80 5.34 4.56
N ALA A 75 -7.90 6.03 5.28
CA ALA A 75 -8.13 6.47 6.65
C ALA A 75 -9.05 7.70 6.76
N THR A 76 -9.33 8.39 5.65
CA THR A 76 -10.13 9.61 5.66
C THR A 76 -11.64 9.31 5.67
N ASP A 77 -12.33 9.82 6.68
CA ASP A 77 -13.79 9.86 6.72
C ASP A 77 -14.31 11.00 5.83
N GLN A 78 -14.62 10.65 4.58
CA GLN A 78 -15.00 11.63 3.56
C GLN A 78 -16.38 12.26 3.81
N GLU A 79 -17.18 11.73 4.72
CA GLU A 79 -18.42 12.36 5.17
C GLU A 79 -18.15 13.57 6.08
N LYS A 80 -16.97 13.61 6.74
CA LYS A 80 -16.60 14.67 7.69
C LYS A 80 -15.51 15.61 7.21
N THR A 81 -14.67 15.15 6.27
CA THR A 81 -13.57 15.97 5.77
C THR A 81 -13.20 15.60 4.34
N GLN A 82 -12.68 16.56 3.60
CA GLN A 82 -12.18 16.31 2.25
C GLN A 82 -10.82 15.62 2.26
N LEU A 83 -10.56 14.88 1.20
CA LEU A 83 -9.22 14.33 0.94
C LEU A 83 -8.20 15.46 0.76
N LYS A 84 -7.04 15.31 1.38
CA LYS A 84 -5.92 16.21 1.12
C LYS A 84 -5.33 15.92 -0.26
N ALA A 85 -4.80 16.94 -0.93
CA ALA A 85 -4.16 16.77 -2.24
C ALA A 85 -3.09 15.66 -2.25
N ALA A 86 -2.31 15.55 -1.18
CA ALA A 86 -1.31 14.49 -1.01
C ALA A 86 -1.89 13.07 -0.87
N SER A 87 -3.20 12.92 -0.68
CA SER A 87 -3.90 11.64 -0.58
C SER A 87 -4.62 11.25 -1.88
N ILE A 88 -4.46 12.03 -2.94
CA ILE A 88 -5.07 11.81 -4.25
C ILE A 88 -4.00 11.21 -5.17
N LEU A 89 -4.32 10.06 -5.77
CA LEU A 89 -3.53 9.47 -6.84
C LEU A 89 -4.05 9.99 -8.19
N THR A 90 -3.17 10.00 -9.17
CA THR A 90 -3.48 10.40 -10.54
C THR A 90 -3.33 9.21 -11.50
N PRO A 91 -3.93 9.26 -12.70
CA PRO A 91 -3.69 8.24 -13.71
C PRO A 91 -2.20 8.02 -14.03
N GLU A 92 -1.39 9.11 -14.04
CA GLU A 92 0.06 9.02 -14.27
C GLU A 92 0.78 8.17 -13.22
N ASP A 93 0.27 8.12 -11.99
CA ASP A 93 0.84 7.27 -10.95
C ASP A 93 0.67 5.79 -11.29
N VAL A 94 -0.46 5.40 -11.89
CA VAL A 94 -0.74 4.04 -12.35
C VAL A 94 0.11 3.72 -13.58
N GLU A 95 0.07 4.59 -14.60
CA GLU A 95 0.83 4.43 -15.84
C GLU A 95 2.35 4.29 -15.58
N ARG A 96 2.85 4.95 -14.54
CA ARG A 96 4.26 4.84 -14.18
C ARG A 96 4.63 3.42 -13.71
N ILE A 97 3.74 2.75 -12.95
CA ILE A 97 3.95 1.35 -12.56
C ILE A 97 3.91 0.46 -13.80
N GLU A 98 2.89 0.63 -14.64
CA GLU A 98 2.68 -0.19 -15.84
C GLU A 98 3.86 -0.08 -16.82
N ARG A 99 4.39 1.13 -17.04
CA ARG A 99 5.60 1.31 -17.85
C ARG A 99 6.84 0.62 -17.28
N GLU A 100 6.97 0.56 -15.95
CA GLU A 100 8.12 -0.14 -15.35
C GLU A 100 7.95 -1.66 -15.43
N ILE A 101 6.72 -2.17 -15.32
CA ILE A 101 6.41 -3.58 -15.56
C ILE A 101 6.76 -3.95 -16.99
N ASP A 102 6.30 -3.18 -17.99
CA ASP A 102 6.58 -3.43 -19.42
C ASP A 102 8.09 -3.47 -19.69
N LYS A 103 8.84 -2.49 -19.14
CA LYS A 103 10.29 -2.41 -19.28
C LYS A 103 11.03 -3.61 -18.65
N LEU A 104 10.54 -4.13 -17.54
CA LEU A 104 11.12 -5.31 -16.89
C LEU A 104 10.75 -6.58 -17.68
N ASP A 105 9.50 -6.69 -18.14
CA ASP A 105 9.00 -7.86 -18.89
C ASP A 105 9.73 -8.03 -20.23
N GLU A 106 10.07 -6.93 -20.94
CA GLU A 106 10.87 -6.96 -22.16
C GLU A 106 12.25 -7.64 -21.99
N GLN A 107 12.78 -7.68 -20.75
CA GLN A 107 14.10 -8.24 -20.45
C GLN A 107 14.03 -9.69 -19.95
N LEU A 108 12.83 -10.19 -19.69
CA LEU A 108 12.60 -11.49 -19.08
C LEU A 108 12.17 -12.53 -20.13
N PRO A 109 12.49 -13.81 -19.94
CA PRO A 109 11.94 -14.87 -20.76
C PRO A 109 10.44 -15.02 -20.52
N GLU A 110 9.71 -15.45 -21.54
CA GLU A 110 8.27 -15.72 -21.42
C GLU A 110 7.98 -16.70 -20.29
N LEU A 111 7.01 -16.35 -19.45
CA LEU A 111 6.58 -17.17 -18.33
C LEU A 111 5.63 -18.30 -18.81
N CYS A 112 6.14 -19.51 -18.94
CA CYS A 112 5.39 -20.67 -19.44
C CYS A 112 4.81 -21.58 -18.33
N ALA A 113 5.10 -21.33 -17.06
CA ALA A 113 4.64 -22.15 -15.92
C ALA A 113 4.52 -21.35 -14.62
N PHE A 114 3.80 -21.90 -13.66
CA PHE A 114 3.75 -21.34 -12.32
C PHE A 114 5.13 -21.42 -11.65
N ILE A 115 5.58 -20.31 -11.06
CA ILE A 115 6.83 -20.23 -10.30
C ILE A 115 6.53 -20.54 -8.83
N ILE A 116 7.31 -21.45 -8.24
CA ILE A 116 7.31 -21.68 -6.80
C ILE A 116 7.94 -20.45 -6.13
N PRO A 117 7.25 -19.78 -5.18
CA PRO A 117 7.79 -18.63 -4.47
C PRO A 117 9.09 -18.98 -3.75
N GLY A 118 10.18 -18.27 -4.08
CA GLY A 118 11.51 -18.57 -3.53
C GLY A 118 12.61 -17.92 -4.37
N GLY A 119 13.74 -18.63 -4.53
CA GLY A 119 14.91 -18.15 -5.25
C GLY A 119 15.87 -17.37 -4.34
N SER A 120 16.32 -16.18 -4.74
CA SER A 120 17.15 -15.33 -3.89
C SER A 120 16.38 -14.75 -2.70
N ARG A 121 17.10 -14.16 -1.73
CA ARG A 121 16.46 -13.48 -0.60
C ARG A 121 15.54 -12.34 -1.06
N GLY A 122 15.98 -11.54 -2.02
CA GLY A 122 15.16 -10.47 -2.60
C GLY A 122 13.91 -11.02 -3.30
N ALA A 123 14.05 -12.05 -4.14
CA ALA A 123 12.94 -12.70 -4.82
C ALA A 123 11.91 -13.26 -3.83
N ALA A 124 12.36 -13.93 -2.76
CA ALA A 124 11.48 -14.45 -1.73
C ALA A 124 10.68 -13.34 -1.02
N VAL A 125 11.32 -12.21 -0.68
CA VAL A 125 10.65 -11.05 -0.09
C VAL A 125 9.69 -10.39 -1.09
N CYS A 126 10.06 -10.32 -2.37
CA CYS A 126 9.18 -9.82 -3.43
C CYS A 126 7.89 -10.65 -3.51
N HIS A 127 7.97 -11.98 -3.46
CA HIS A 127 6.79 -12.84 -3.39
C HIS A 127 5.92 -12.59 -2.14
N VAL A 128 6.52 -12.28 -0.98
CA VAL A 128 5.77 -11.87 0.22
C VAL A 128 5.04 -10.55 -0.06
N CYS A 129 5.72 -9.53 -0.60
CA CYS A 129 5.10 -8.25 -0.98
C CYS A 129 3.93 -8.45 -1.93
N ARG A 130 4.09 -9.27 -2.98
CA ARG A 130 3.04 -9.59 -3.94
C ARG A 130 1.79 -10.18 -3.26
N THR A 131 1.96 -11.14 -2.33
CA THR A 131 0.83 -11.77 -1.63
C THR A 131 0.15 -10.84 -0.65
N ILE A 132 0.90 -9.95 0.02
CA ILE A 132 0.35 -8.90 0.88
C ILE A 132 -0.40 -7.87 0.04
N CYS A 133 0.12 -7.46 -1.13
CA CYS A 133 -0.54 -6.56 -2.06
C CYS A 133 -1.91 -7.12 -2.50
N ARG A 134 -1.98 -8.39 -2.87
CA ARG A 134 -3.25 -9.08 -3.17
C ARG A 134 -4.22 -9.11 -1.99
N ARG A 135 -3.72 -9.20 -0.77
CA ARG A 135 -4.57 -9.09 0.43
C ARG A 135 -5.05 -7.65 0.61
N ALA A 136 -4.19 -6.66 0.43
CA ALA A 136 -4.55 -5.24 0.49
C ALA A 136 -5.65 -4.90 -0.52
N GLU A 137 -5.50 -5.32 -1.77
CA GLU A 137 -6.52 -5.17 -2.82
C GLU A 137 -7.89 -5.67 -2.33
N ARG A 138 -7.98 -6.92 -1.86
CA ARG A 138 -9.24 -7.48 -1.37
C ARG A 138 -9.83 -6.70 -0.19
N ARG A 139 -8.99 -6.18 0.73
CA ARG A 139 -9.45 -5.36 1.85
C ARG A 139 -9.99 -4.00 1.39
N ILE A 140 -9.36 -3.40 0.38
CA ILE A 140 -9.84 -2.16 -0.23
C ILE A 140 -11.15 -2.38 -0.98
N LEU A 141 -11.28 -3.49 -1.74
CA LEU A 141 -12.53 -3.85 -2.41
C LEU A 141 -13.67 -4.06 -1.40
N THR A 142 -13.44 -4.76 -0.30
CA THR A 142 -14.45 -4.90 0.76
C THR A 142 -14.81 -3.53 1.37
N LEU A 143 -13.85 -2.63 1.56
CA LEU A 143 -14.12 -1.27 2.02
C LEU A 143 -14.94 -0.48 1.00
N SER A 144 -14.71 -0.66 -0.30
CA SER A 144 -15.43 0.04 -1.37
C SER A 144 -16.92 -0.30 -1.45
N GLU A 145 -17.35 -1.39 -0.83
CA GLU A 145 -18.77 -1.72 -0.67
C GLU A 145 -19.51 -0.76 0.29
N THR A 146 -18.76 -0.05 1.14
CA THR A 146 -19.32 0.82 2.20
C THR A 146 -18.99 2.30 2.03
N CYS A 147 -18.02 2.64 1.20
CA CYS A 147 -17.64 4.04 0.94
C CYS A 147 -16.97 4.19 -0.42
N THR A 148 -16.97 5.42 -0.94
CA THR A 148 -16.31 5.71 -2.22
C THR A 148 -14.79 5.63 -2.10
N ILE A 149 -14.18 4.81 -2.94
CA ILE A 149 -12.73 4.73 -3.14
C ILE A 149 -12.42 5.19 -4.56
N SER A 150 -11.35 5.99 -4.72
CA SER A 150 -10.93 6.48 -6.05
C SER A 150 -10.53 5.29 -6.95
N PRO A 151 -10.96 5.30 -8.22
CA PRO A 151 -10.56 4.28 -9.20
C PRO A 151 -9.04 4.14 -9.33
N GLU A 152 -8.29 5.24 -9.20
CA GLU A 152 -6.83 5.26 -9.29
C GLU A 152 -6.19 4.48 -8.14
N VAL A 153 -6.78 4.49 -6.94
CA VAL A 153 -6.31 3.68 -5.80
C VAL A 153 -6.45 2.20 -6.11
N LEU A 154 -7.59 1.79 -6.66
CA LEU A 154 -7.84 0.38 -7.02
C LEU A 154 -6.91 -0.06 -8.16
N ALA A 155 -6.78 0.75 -9.22
CA ALA A 155 -5.91 0.48 -10.34
C ALA A 155 -4.44 0.40 -9.93
N PHE A 156 -3.97 1.34 -9.09
CA PHE A 156 -2.60 1.35 -8.59
C PHE A 156 -2.24 0.08 -7.82
N VAL A 157 -3.11 -0.34 -6.89
CA VAL A 157 -2.85 -1.54 -6.08
C VAL A 157 -2.93 -2.80 -6.94
N LEU A 158 -3.83 -2.86 -7.93
CA LEU A 158 -3.92 -3.96 -8.87
C LEU A 158 -2.66 -4.07 -9.74
N SER A 159 -2.21 -2.97 -10.34
CA SER A 159 -0.99 -2.95 -11.17
C SER A 159 0.25 -3.31 -10.34
N LEU A 160 0.32 -2.85 -9.09
CA LEU A 160 1.45 -3.15 -8.18
C LEU A 160 1.61 -4.66 -7.88
N ILE A 161 0.57 -5.48 -8.03
CA ILE A 161 0.67 -6.94 -7.84
C ILE A 161 1.65 -7.58 -8.83
N HIS A 162 1.86 -6.97 -9.98
CA HIS A 162 2.63 -7.52 -11.10
C HIS A 162 4.10 -7.09 -11.13
N ILE A 163 4.50 -6.18 -10.26
CA ILE A 163 5.88 -5.68 -10.16
C ILE A 163 6.80 -6.63 -9.42
#